data_bcd4356467c2a33c47b86da53093efe3
#
_entry.id   bcd4356467c2a33c47b86da53093efe3
#
_cell.length_a   1.000
_cell.length_b   1.000
_cell.length_c   1.000
_cell.angle_alpha   90.00
_cell.angle_beta   90.00
_cell.angle_gamma   90.00
#
_symmetry.space_group_name_H-M   'P 1'
#
loop_
_entity.id
_entity.type
_entity.pdbx_description
1 polymer ?
#
loop_
_entity_poly.entity_id
_entity_poly.type
_entity_poly.pdbx_seq_one_letter_code
_entity_poly.pdbx_strand_id
1 'polypeptide(L)'
;LVEHGLRVSGKHDLTAAVRATTDPAALPDFDLGIVATKATDLEAAAARLEGRAPGATIMTVQNGLGAEEIVRRYGSWPLLSAVTFMSGTRHSDTHVEYILDTETWLGPYEGTTPADADEVAALIVRAGLRARAFPDLRPAQWSKLVFNATVNAVAALTGLPHDHHFADRELPTDLGHLVHELVEEGKRVAEAAGIALHEDPWEMNVLATRRGSAHYPSMLEDVEARRPTEIDLITGSLVREAGRLGVPVPLHTALYRLIRAKEAAWKQSGPRAPDVGPDGRI
;
A
#
# COMPACT_ATOMS: atom_id res chain seq x y z
N LEU A 1 -23.07 6.88 -4.46
CA LEU A 1 -22.34 6.81 -5.74
C LEU A 1 -23.26 6.78 -6.95
N VAL A 2 -24.24 5.88 -6.99
CA VAL A 2 -25.14 5.74 -8.17
C VAL A 2 -25.95 7.02 -8.44
N GLU A 3 -26.45 7.70 -7.40
CA GLU A 3 -27.32 8.88 -7.55
C GLU A 3 -26.52 10.17 -7.76
N HIS A 4 -25.36 10.30 -7.13
CA HIS A 4 -24.60 11.57 -7.08
C HIS A 4 -23.20 11.49 -7.70
N GLY A 5 -22.79 10.32 -8.19
CA GLY A 5 -21.44 10.08 -8.68
C GLY A 5 -20.38 10.09 -7.58
N LEU A 6 -19.12 10.12 -8.00
CA LEU A 6 -17.95 10.25 -7.16
C LEU A 6 -17.39 11.68 -7.28
N ARG A 7 -17.40 12.43 -6.20
CA ARG A 7 -16.75 13.73 -6.08
C ARG A 7 -15.25 13.52 -5.84
N VAL A 8 -14.43 14.14 -6.65
CA VAL A 8 -12.98 14.23 -6.46
C VAL A 8 -12.62 15.70 -6.27
N SER A 9 -11.92 16.04 -5.20
CA SER A 9 -11.39 17.37 -4.89
C SER A 9 -9.86 17.33 -4.70
N GLY A 10 -9.25 18.47 -4.43
CA GLY A 10 -7.80 18.58 -4.23
C GLY A 10 -7.04 18.83 -5.53
N LYS A 11 -6.18 17.92 -5.95
CA LYS A 11 -5.40 18.08 -7.21
C LYS A 11 -6.29 18.11 -8.47
N HIS A 12 -7.43 17.47 -8.41
CA HIS A 12 -8.49 17.57 -9.41
C HIS A 12 -9.77 18.04 -8.74
N ASP A 13 -10.66 18.65 -9.52
CA ASP A 13 -11.97 19.08 -9.08
C ASP A 13 -13.00 18.64 -10.12
N LEU A 14 -13.63 17.49 -9.86
CA LEU A 14 -14.62 16.90 -10.75
C LEU A 14 -15.63 16.03 -10.00
N THR A 15 -16.74 15.74 -10.66
CA THR A 15 -17.67 14.72 -10.25
C THR A 15 -17.83 13.71 -11.38
N ALA A 16 -17.45 12.46 -11.15
CA ALA A 16 -17.55 11.38 -12.12
C ALA A 16 -18.84 10.61 -11.92
N ALA A 17 -19.61 10.42 -12.98
CA ALA A 17 -20.71 9.47 -12.98
C ALA A 17 -20.14 8.05 -12.97
N VAL A 18 -20.50 7.25 -11.98
CA VAL A 18 -20.01 5.88 -11.82
C VAL A 18 -21.20 4.90 -11.68
N ARG A 19 -21.02 3.71 -12.24
CA ARG A 19 -21.88 2.57 -11.89
C ARG A 19 -21.30 1.90 -10.66
N ALA A 20 -22.09 1.69 -9.65
CA ALA A 20 -21.65 1.05 -8.42
C ALA A 20 -22.63 -0.06 -8.03
N THR A 21 -22.08 -1.18 -7.58
CA THR A 21 -22.85 -2.31 -7.05
C THR A 21 -22.08 -2.97 -5.92
N THR A 22 -22.79 -3.54 -4.98
CA THR A 22 -22.23 -4.44 -3.96
C THR A 22 -22.29 -5.90 -4.38
N ASP A 23 -22.94 -6.21 -5.51
CA ASP A 23 -23.02 -7.55 -6.07
C ASP A 23 -22.17 -7.66 -7.33
N PRO A 24 -21.03 -8.39 -7.30
CA PRO A 24 -20.20 -8.60 -8.48
C PRO A 24 -20.92 -9.29 -9.65
N ALA A 25 -21.99 -10.06 -9.39
CA ALA A 25 -22.76 -10.70 -10.43
C ALA A 25 -23.56 -9.69 -11.29
N ALA A 26 -23.82 -8.50 -10.75
CA ALA A 26 -24.46 -7.39 -11.46
C ALA A 26 -23.49 -6.55 -12.30
N LEU A 27 -22.17 -6.81 -12.24
CA LEU A 27 -21.21 -6.15 -13.10
C LEU A 27 -21.35 -6.65 -14.55
N PRO A 28 -21.30 -5.76 -15.55
CA PRO A 28 -21.14 -6.17 -16.93
C PRO A 28 -19.79 -6.86 -17.14
N ASP A 29 -19.61 -7.50 -18.29
CA ASP A 29 -18.29 -7.94 -18.71
C ASP A 29 -17.35 -6.73 -18.81
N PHE A 30 -16.09 -6.95 -18.44
CA PHE A 30 -15.06 -5.92 -18.46
C PHE A 30 -13.73 -6.52 -18.95
N ASP A 31 -12.88 -5.67 -19.53
CA ASP A 31 -11.55 -6.05 -20.04
C ASP A 31 -10.44 -5.82 -19.01
N LEU A 32 -10.65 -4.86 -18.09
CA LEU A 32 -9.71 -4.51 -17.03
C LEU A 32 -10.43 -4.38 -15.69
N GLY A 33 -9.97 -5.14 -14.70
CA GLY A 33 -10.34 -5.00 -13.30
C GLY A 33 -9.19 -4.43 -12.48
N ILE A 34 -9.46 -3.43 -11.63
CA ILE A 34 -8.48 -2.88 -10.70
C ILE A 34 -8.90 -3.24 -9.28
N VAL A 35 -8.10 -4.07 -8.61
CA VAL A 35 -8.35 -4.41 -7.21
C VAL A 35 -7.63 -3.40 -6.34
N ALA A 36 -8.39 -2.45 -5.80
CA ALA A 36 -7.88 -1.35 -4.99
C ALA A 36 -8.39 -1.39 -3.53
N THR A 37 -8.79 -2.56 -3.06
CA THR A 37 -9.10 -2.76 -1.63
C THR A 37 -7.84 -2.74 -0.80
N LYS A 38 -7.96 -2.53 0.52
CA LYS A 38 -6.83 -2.79 1.42
C LYS A 38 -6.42 -4.27 1.35
N ALA A 39 -5.18 -4.55 1.66
CA ALA A 39 -4.65 -5.91 1.68
C ALA A 39 -5.47 -6.85 2.60
N THR A 40 -6.02 -6.32 3.68
CA THR A 40 -6.89 -7.04 4.63
C THR A 40 -8.19 -7.56 4.01
N ASP A 41 -8.68 -6.90 2.96
CA ASP A 41 -9.93 -7.23 2.27
C ASP A 41 -9.71 -7.88 0.90
N LEU A 42 -8.45 -8.00 0.48
CA LEU A 42 -8.06 -8.47 -0.85
C LEU A 42 -8.56 -9.89 -1.13
N GLU A 43 -8.38 -10.80 -0.17
CA GLU A 43 -8.81 -12.19 -0.33
C GLU A 43 -10.34 -12.30 -0.50
N ALA A 44 -11.10 -11.57 0.31
CA ALA A 44 -12.56 -11.53 0.19
C ALA A 44 -13.00 -10.89 -1.13
N ALA A 45 -12.31 -9.86 -1.61
CA ALA A 45 -12.60 -9.23 -2.90
C ALA A 45 -12.33 -10.20 -4.07
N ALA A 46 -11.18 -10.88 -4.04
CA ALA A 46 -10.80 -11.85 -5.07
C ALA A 46 -11.77 -13.05 -5.12
N ALA A 47 -12.15 -13.59 -3.97
CA ALA A 47 -13.13 -14.68 -3.87
C ALA A 47 -14.49 -14.31 -4.48
N ARG A 48 -14.93 -13.05 -4.33
CA ARG A 48 -16.19 -12.58 -4.92
C ARG A 48 -16.12 -12.40 -6.45
N LEU A 49 -14.92 -12.33 -7.03
CA LEU A 49 -14.71 -12.27 -8.47
C LEU A 49 -14.53 -13.65 -9.10
N GLU A 50 -14.46 -14.72 -8.32
CA GLU A 50 -14.27 -16.09 -8.81
C GLU A 50 -15.30 -16.44 -9.91
N GLY A 51 -14.79 -16.96 -11.03
CA GLY A 51 -15.61 -17.31 -12.19
C GLY A 51 -16.13 -16.12 -13.02
N ARG A 52 -15.78 -14.88 -12.65
CA ARG A 52 -16.19 -13.67 -13.40
C ARG A 52 -15.10 -13.25 -14.38
N ALA A 53 -15.56 -12.69 -15.53
CA ALA A 53 -14.70 -12.10 -16.58
C ALA A 53 -13.38 -12.87 -16.80
N PRO A 54 -13.41 -14.14 -17.21
CA PRO A 54 -12.21 -15.00 -17.27
C PRO A 54 -11.15 -14.51 -18.26
N GLY A 55 -11.52 -13.65 -19.21
CA GLY A 55 -10.61 -13.02 -20.17
C GLY A 55 -10.10 -11.63 -19.77
N ALA A 56 -10.56 -11.09 -18.65
CA ALA A 56 -10.15 -9.76 -18.20
C ALA A 56 -8.74 -9.77 -17.59
N THR A 57 -8.00 -8.70 -17.79
CA THR A 57 -6.77 -8.43 -17.04
C THR A 57 -7.12 -7.88 -15.66
N ILE A 58 -6.52 -8.43 -14.61
CA ILE A 58 -6.67 -7.90 -13.25
C ILE A 58 -5.38 -7.22 -12.82
N MET A 59 -5.48 -5.96 -12.39
CA MET A 59 -4.38 -5.18 -11.85
C MET A 59 -4.51 -5.05 -10.34
N THR A 60 -3.44 -5.37 -9.62
CA THR A 60 -3.31 -5.17 -8.17
C THR A 60 -2.56 -3.87 -7.89
N VAL A 61 -2.96 -3.13 -6.85
CA VAL A 61 -2.31 -1.87 -6.43
C VAL A 61 -1.97 -1.85 -4.94
N GLN A 62 -2.03 -2.99 -4.26
CA GLN A 62 -1.76 -3.10 -2.84
C GLN A 62 -0.30 -2.77 -2.51
N ASN A 63 -0.08 -2.24 -1.31
CA ASN A 63 1.27 -2.09 -0.76
C ASN A 63 1.84 -3.45 -0.36
N GLY A 64 3.15 -3.62 -0.54
CA GLY A 64 3.83 -4.86 -0.15
C GLY A 64 3.98 -5.85 -1.29
N LEU A 65 4.16 -7.13 -0.95
CA LEU A 65 4.26 -8.24 -1.90
C LEU A 65 3.23 -9.32 -1.56
N GLY A 66 2.78 -10.05 -2.58
CA GLY A 66 1.90 -11.20 -2.41
C GLY A 66 0.43 -10.94 -2.76
N ALA A 67 0.09 -9.76 -3.25
CA ALA A 67 -1.27 -9.45 -3.67
C ALA A 67 -1.69 -10.29 -4.88
N GLU A 68 -0.82 -10.43 -5.85
CA GLU A 68 -1.01 -11.20 -7.07
C GLU A 68 -1.24 -12.68 -6.78
N GLU A 69 -0.47 -13.27 -5.85
CA GLU A 69 -0.59 -14.65 -5.41
C GLU A 69 -1.92 -14.90 -4.69
N ILE A 70 -2.43 -13.90 -3.95
CA ILE A 70 -3.77 -13.98 -3.34
C ILE A 70 -4.84 -14.01 -4.42
N VAL A 71 -4.79 -13.09 -5.38
CA VAL A 71 -5.77 -13.02 -6.47
C VAL A 71 -5.74 -14.31 -7.31
N ARG A 72 -4.55 -14.84 -7.60
CA ARG A 72 -4.35 -16.07 -8.39
C ARG A 72 -5.05 -17.30 -7.80
N ARG A 73 -5.25 -17.36 -6.51
CA ARG A 73 -5.97 -18.49 -5.87
C ARG A 73 -7.43 -18.59 -6.29
N TYR A 74 -8.03 -17.50 -6.76
CA TYR A 74 -9.44 -17.39 -7.07
C TYR A 74 -9.75 -17.33 -8.57
N GLY A 75 -8.74 -17.20 -9.43
CA GLY A 75 -8.95 -17.20 -10.87
C GLY A 75 -7.67 -17.18 -11.68
N SER A 76 -7.77 -17.58 -12.93
CA SER A 76 -6.66 -17.65 -13.88
C SER A 76 -6.54 -16.39 -14.75
N TRP A 77 -6.94 -15.24 -14.21
CA TRP A 77 -6.83 -13.97 -14.93
C TRP A 77 -5.38 -13.64 -15.29
N PRO A 78 -5.13 -13.03 -16.47
CA PRO A 78 -3.89 -12.31 -16.71
C PRO A 78 -3.72 -11.21 -15.63
N LEU A 79 -2.51 -11.10 -15.03
CA LEU A 79 -2.28 -10.19 -13.91
C LEU A 79 -1.27 -9.10 -14.25
N LEU A 80 -1.55 -7.89 -13.80
CA LEU A 80 -0.61 -6.77 -13.75
C LEU A 80 -0.39 -6.36 -12.30
N SER A 81 0.86 -6.07 -11.97
CA SER A 81 1.20 -5.43 -10.70
C SER A 81 1.31 -3.92 -10.88
N ALA A 82 0.92 -3.16 -9.86
CA ALA A 82 1.11 -1.73 -9.85
C ALA A 82 1.67 -1.22 -8.52
N VAL A 83 2.49 -0.18 -8.60
CA VAL A 83 3.07 0.56 -7.48
C VAL A 83 2.69 2.02 -7.63
N THR A 84 2.08 2.61 -6.60
CA THR A 84 1.73 4.03 -6.59
C THR A 84 2.07 4.68 -5.27
N PHE A 85 2.51 5.93 -5.33
CA PHE A 85 2.65 6.81 -4.17
C PHE A 85 1.53 7.86 -4.13
N MET A 86 0.51 7.72 -4.98
CA MET A 86 -0.69 8.52 -4.90
C MET A 86 -1.28 8.45 -3.50
N SER A 87 -1.73 9.59 -2.98
CA SER A 87 -2.46 9.62 -1.73
C SER A 87 -3.74 10.45 -1.86
N GLY A 88 -4.72 10.07 -1.06
CA GLY A 88 -5.99 10.76 -0.97
C GLY A 88 -6.69 10.45 0.34
N THR A 89 -7.57 11.34 0.76
CA THR A 89 -8.40 11.19 1.93
C THR A 89 -9.85 10.93 1.53
N ARG A 90 -10.44 9.89 2.07
CA ARG A 90 -11.88 9.63 1.92
C ARG A 90 -12.66 10.40 2.95
N HIS A 91 -13.39 11.42 2.53
CA HIS A 91 -14.27 12.21 3.39
C HIS A 91 -15.65 11.57 3.57
N SER A 92 -16.13 10.85 2.55
CA SER A 92 -17.39 10.10 2.59
C SER A 92 -17.39 8.97 1.56
N ASP A 93 -18.49 8.22 1.47
CA ASP A 93 -18.64 7.17 0.45
C ASP A 93 -18.70 7.72 -0.99
N THR A 94 -18.92 9.03 -1.14
CA THR A 94 -19.04 9.70 -2.44
C THR A 94 -18.04 10.82 -2.65
N HIS A 95 -17.11 11.04 -1.70
CA HIS A 95 -16.15 12.13 -1.79
C HIS A 95 -14.75 11.68 -1.37
N VAL A 96 -13.80 11.83 -2.28
CA VAL A 96 -12.37 11.66 -2.02
C VAL A 96 -11.64 12.96 -2.37
N GLU A 97 -10.64 13.31 -1.55
CA GLU A 97 -9.70 14.38 -1.83
C GLU A 97 -8.39 13.77 -2.35
N TYR A 98 -7.99 14.13 -3.55
CA TYR A 98 -6.74 13.72 -4.17
C TYR A 98 -5.62 14.66 -3.75
N ILE A 99 -4.71 14.18 -2.88
CA ILE A 99 -3.72 15.01 -2.19
C ILE A 99 -2.38 15.01 -2.91
N LEU A 100 -1.87 13.83 -3.27
CA LEU A 100 -0.55 13.68 -3.85
C LEU A 100 -0.63 13.03 -5.23
N ASP A 101 -0.29 13.83 -6.25
CA ASP A 101 -0.20 13.41 -7.64
C ASP A 101 1.20 12.84 -7.92
N THR A 102 1.29 11.52 -7.94
CA THR A 102 2.51 10.79 -8.31
C THR A 102 2.24 9.83 -9.45
N GLU A 103 3.30 9.41 -10.11
CA GLU A 103 3.22 8.42 -11.17
C GLU A 103 2.89 7.03 -10.59
N THR A 104 1.97 6.33 -11.23
CA THR A 104 1.72 4.90 -10.97
C THR A 104 2.59 4.08 -11.91
N TRP A 105 3.36 3.17 -11.37
CA TRP A 105 4.22 2.27 -12.12
C TRP A 105 3.54 0.91 -12.25
N LEU A 106 3.56 0.36 -13.47
CA LEU A 106 2.92 -0.92 -13.78
C LEU A 106 3.95 -1.88 -14.36
N GLY A 107 3.71 -3.16 -14.16
CA GLY A 107 4.51 -4.19 -14.81
C GLY A 107 3.74 -5.49 -14.98
N PRO A 108 4.16 -6.31 -15.93
CA PRO A 108 3.55 -7.60 -16.15
C PRO A 108 3.78 -8.53 -14.96
N TYR A 109 2.78 -9.33 -14.68
CA TYR A 109 2.86 -10.48 -13.79
C TYR A 109 2.50 -11.74 -14.59
N GLU A 110 1.89 -12.74 -14.02
CA GLU A 110 1.55 -13.96 -14.73
C GLU A 110 0.45 -13.74 -15.78
N GLY A 111 0.69 -14.23 -17.00
CA GLY A 111 -0.26 -14.20 -18.12
C GLY A 111 -0.35 -12.87 -18.85
N THR A 112 0.44 -11.85 -18.45
CA THR A 112 0.57 -10.58 -19.15
C THR A 112 1.99 -10.35 -19.67
N THR A 113 2.13 -9.41 -20.59
CA THR A 113 3.36 -9.01 -21.27
C THR A 113 3.68 -7.54 -20.98
N PRO A 114 4.91 -7.06 -21.26
CA PRO A 114 5.20 -5.63 -21.19
C PRO A 114 4.26 -4.78 -22.06
N ALA A 115 3.80 -5.28 -23.20
CA ALA A 115 2.87 -4.57 -24.08
C ALA A 115 1.50 -4.37 -23.40
N ASP A 116 1.00 -5.35 -22.66
CA ASP A 116 -0.24 -5.22 -21.89
C ASP A 116 -0.10 -4.15 -20.78
N ALA A 117 1.07 -4.09 -20.13
CA ALA A 117 1.36 -3.06 -19.15
C ALA A 117 1.43 -1.67 -19.80
N ASP A 118 2.04 -1.53 -20.98
CA ASP A 118 2.09 -0.28 -21.74
C ASP A 118 0.67 0.19 -22.14
N GLU A 119 -0.19 -0.73 -22.56
CA GLU A 119 -1.58 -0.41 -22.94
C GLU A 119 -2.38 0.12 -21.76
N VAL A 120 -2.28 -0.53 -20.58
CA VAL A 120 -2.96 -0.09 -19.37
C VAL A 120 -2.37 1.23 -18.85
N ALA A 121 -1.05 1.43 -18.90
CA ALA A 121 -0.43 2.71 -18.55
C ALA A 121 -0.95 3.84 -19.46
N ALA A 122 -1.04 3.61 -20.77
CA ALA A 122 -1.59 4.56 -21.72
C ALA A 122 -3.08 4.87 -21.44
N LEU A 123 -3.87 3.88 -21.00
CA LEU A 123 -5.25 4.09 -20.59
C LEU A 123 -5.34 5.02 -19.37
N ILE A 124 -4.51 4.80 -18.35
CA ILE A 124 -4.45 5.63 -17.14
C ILE A 124 -4.03 7.07 -17.50
N VAL A 125 -3.06 7.24 -18.40
CA VAL A 125 -2.62 8.57 -18.86
C VAL A 125 -3.74 9.29 -19.63
N ARG A 126 -4.46 8.58 -20.51
CA ARG A 126 -5.64 9.15 -21.20
C ARG A 126 -6.75 9.56 -20.22
N ALA A 127 -6.85 8.90 -19.08
CA ALA A 127 -7.79 9.27 -18.00
C ALA A 127 -7.32 10.48 -17.17
N GLY A 128 -6.17 11.09 -17.49
CA GLY A 128 -5.67 12.28 -16.83
C GLY A 128 -4.79 12.02 -15.59
N LEU A 129 -4.39 10.78 -15.35
CA LEU A 129 -3.46 10.42 -14.28
C LEU A 129 -2.07 10.12 -14.86
N ARG A 130 -1.07 10.05 -13.98
CA ARG A 130 0.31 9.74 -14.39
C ARG A 130 0.58 8.25 -14.23
N ALA A 131 1.06 7.60 -15.30
CA ALA A 131 1.41 6.19 -15.27
C ALA A 131 2.58 5.89 -16.20
N ARG A 132 3.34 4.84 -15.88
CA ARG A 132 4.43 4.31 -16.68
C ARG A 132 4.55 2.80 -16.51
N ALA A 133 4.75 2.08 -17.62
CA ALA A 133 5.02 0.65 -17.60
C ALA A 133 6.52 0.37 -17.47
N PHE A 134 6.83 -0.74 -16.81
CA PHE A 134 8.15 -1.32 -16.68
C PHE A 134 8.14 -2.75 -17.20
N PRO A 135 9.16 -3.19 -17.94
CA PRO A 135 9.28 -4.59 -18.36
C PRO A 135 9.41 -5.56 -17.17
N ASP A 136 10.00 -5.09 -16.08
CA ASP A 136 10.09 -5.76 -14.77
C ASP A 136 9.82 -4.73 -13.68
N LEU A 137 8.72 -4.89 -12.96
CA LEU A 137 8.33 -3.97 -11.89
C LEU A 137 8.98 -4.31 -10.54
N ARG A 138 9.54 -5.52 -10.38
CA ARG A 138 10.08 -5.98 -9.09
C ARG A 138 11.08 -5.01 -8.46
N PRO A 139 12.04 -4.41 -9.19
CA PRO A 139 12.95 -3.40 -8.64
C PRO A 139 12.23 -2.25 -7.96
N ALA A 140 11.17 -1.73 -8.57
CA ALA A 140 10.39 -0.62 -8.02
C ALA A 140 9.48 -1.06 -6.87
N GLN A 141 8.87 -2.24 -6.95
CA GLN A 141 8.09 -2.82 -5.84
C GLN A 141 8.96 -3.01 -4.60
N TRP A 142 10.18 -3.53 -4.75
CA TRP A 142 11.08 -3.76 -3.65
C TRP A 142 11.62 -2.47 -3.04
N SER A 143 11.92 -1.43 -3.85
CA SER A 143 12.27 -0.11 -3.32
C SER A 143 11.17 0.43 -2.41
N LYS A 144 9.93 0.40 -2.89
CA LYS A 144 8.77 0.82 -2.10
C LYS A 144 8.50 -0.09 -0.90
N LEU A 145 8.68 -1.41 -1.05
CA LEU A 145 8.51 -2.36 0.05
C LEU A 145 9.43 -2.02 1.21
N VAL A 146 10.74 -1.88 0.95
CA VAL A 146 11.74 -1.59 2.00
C VAL A 146 11.42 -0.24 2.65
N PHE A 147 11.12 0.80 1.86
CA PHE A 147 10.71 2.11 2.38
C PHE A 147 9.47 1.99 3.29
N ASN A 148 8.40 1.33 2.83
CA ASN A 148 7.16 1.19 3.59
C ASN A 148 7.31 0.30 4.83
N ALA A 149 8.05 -0.82 4.72
CA ALA A 149 8.27 -1.73 5.84
C ALA A 149 9.01 -1.04 7.00
N THR A 150 9.85 -0.07 6.66
CA THR A 150 10.57 0.77 7.62
C THR A 150 9.66 1.86 8.20
N VAL A 151 9.21 2.79 7.36
CA VAL A 151 8.54 4.02 7.80
C VAL A 151 7.19 3.73 8.45
N ASN A 152 6.37 2.88 7.84
CA ASN A 152 5.01 2.65 8.33
C ASN A 152 4.97 1.97 9.70
N ALA A 153 5.80 0.94 9.90
CA ALA A 153 5.82 0.21 11.16
C ALA A 153 6.40 1.05 12.31
N VAL A 154 7.44 1.84 12.03
CA VAL A 154 8.03 2.76 13.02
C VAL A 154 7.01 3.83 13.42
N ALA A 155 6.37 4.50 12.45
CA ALA A 155 5.35 5.50 12.74
C ALA A 155 4.17 4.92 13.55
N ALA A 156 3.68 3.75 13.16
CA ALA A 156 2.57 3.08 13.84
C ALA A 156 2.87 2.66 15.29
N LEU A 157 4.14 2.41 15.62
CA LEU A 157 4.55 2.04 16.98
C LEU A 157 4.85 3.27 17.85
N THR A 158 5.48 4.29 17.27
CA THR A 158 5.89 5.50 17.99
C THR A 158 4.79 6.56 18.10
N GLY A 159 3.77 6.52 17.21
CA GLY A 159 2.78 7.58 17.08
C GLY A 159 3.32 8.83 16.40
N LEU A 160 4.54 8.79 15.84
CA LEU A 160 5.16 9.93 15.21
C LEU A 160 4.83 9.98 13.71
N PRO A 161 4.47 11.15 13.18
CA PRO A 161 4.35 11.33 11.74
C PRO A 161 5.73 11.23 11.08
N HIS A 162 5.75 10.91 9.80
CA HIS A 162 6.98 10.81 9.03
C HIS A 162 7.53 12.21 8.73
N ASP A 163 8.49 12.65 9.51
CA ASP A 163 9.15 13.96 9.42
C ASP A 163 10.69 13.83 9.40
N HIS A 164 11.38 14.96 9.55
CA HIS A 164 12.85 15.02 9.49
C HIS A 164 13.56 14.09 10.49
N HIS A 165 12.96 13.76 11.64
CA HIS A 165 13.57 12.86 12.63
C HIS A 165 13.79 11.44 12.09
N PHE A 166 13.02 11.02 11.08
CA PHE A 166 13.24 9.74 10.42
C PHE A 166 14.47 9.69 9.52
N ALA A 167 15.05 10.85 9.16
CA ALA A 167 16.19 10.94 8.25
C ALA A 167 17.42 11.60 8.88
N ASP A 168 17.27 12.22 10.05
CA ASP A 168 18.36 12.92 10.73
C ASP A 168 19.22 11.92 11.53
N ARG A 169 20.50 11.83 11.16
CA ARG A 169 21.51 10.98 11.79
C ARG A 169 22.64 11.77 12.47
N GLU A 170 22.68 13.08 12.28
CA GLU A 170 23.77 13.94 12.79
C GLU A 170 23.55 14.35 14.25
N LEU A 171 22.29 14.48 14.67
CA LEU A 171 21.93 14.65 16.07
C LEU A 171 21.69 13.26 16.68
N PRO A 172 21.75 13.09 18.02
CA PRO A 172 21.44 11.81 18.65
C PRO A 172 19.96 11.50 18.53
N THR A 173 19.50 11.27 17.30
CA THR A 173 18.17 10.79 17.00
C THR A 173 18.24 9.28 16.89
N ASP A 174 17.98 8.59 17.98
CA ASP A 174 17.87 7.13 18.01
C ASP A 174 16.91 6.64 16.92
N LEU A 175 15.90 7.45 16.61
CA LEU A 175 14.94 7.19 15.55
C LEU A 175 15.61 7.16 14.15
N GLY A 176 16.39 8.16 13.80
CA GLY A 176 17.08 8.20 12.50
C GLY A 176 18.07 7.05 12.33
N HIS A 177 18.78 6.66 13.41
CA HIS A 177 19.65 5.48 13.39
C HIS A 177 18.84 4.19 13.19
N LEU A 178 17.75 3.98 13.94
CA LEU A 178 16.89 2.81 13.80
C LEU A 178 16.32 2.71 12.37
N VAL A 179 15.83 3.81 11.81
CA VAL A 179 15.27 3.85 10.45
C VAL A 179 16.35 3.48 9.42
N HIS A 180 17.58 3.98 9.59
CA HIS A 180 18.68 3.62 8.69
C HIS A 180 19.02 2.12 8.78
N GLU A 181 19.11 1.56 9.97
CA GLU A 181 19.41 0.13 10.18
C GLU A 181 18.32 -0.77 9.59
N LEU A 182 17.04 -0.37 9.70
CA LEU A 182 15.91 -1.05 9.05
C LEU A 182 16.03 -1.02 7.53
N VAL A 183 16.36 0.13 6.94
CA VAL A 183 16.60 0.22 5.51
C VAL A 183 17.71 -0.72 5.08
N GLU A 184 18.81 -0.77 5.81
CA GLU A 184 19.93 -1.66 5.50
C GLU A 184 19.57 -3.16 5.66
N GLU A 185 18.72 -3.53 6.63
CA GLU A 185 18.15 -4.89 6.68
C GLU A 185 17.38 -5.22 5.39
N GLY A 186 16.48 -4.32 4.96
CA GLY A 186 15.68 -4.51 3.76
C GLY A 186 16.51 -4.59 2.48
N LYS A 187 17.55 -3.75 2.36
CA LYS A 187 18.49 -3.76 1.21
C LYS A 187 19.24 -5.10 1.11
N ARG A 188 19.68 -5.66 2.24
CA ARG A 188 20.32 -7.00 2.26
C ARG A 188 19.38 -8.09 1.77
N VAL A 189 18.10 -8.02 2.11
CA VAL A 189 17.10 -9.00 1.61
C VAL A 189 16.90 -8.84 0.11
N ALA A 190 16.79 -7.61 -0.41
CA ALA A 190 16.67 -7.35 -1.84
C ALA A 190 17.89 -7.87 -2.61
N GLU A 191 19.11 -7.62 -2.11
CA GLU A 191 20.35 -8.12 -2.68
C GLU A 191 20.38 -9.65 -2.73
N ALA A 192 20.04 -10.32 -1.62
CA ALA A 192 19.96 -11.78 -1.56
C ALA A 192 18.88 -12.37 -2.47
N ALA A 193 17.80 -11.61 -2.75
CA ALA A 193 16.78 -11.95 -3.73
C ALA A 193 17.22 -11.72 -5.18
N GLY A 194 18.41 -11.15 -5.42
CA GLY A 194 18.89 -10.77 -6.76
C GLY A 194 18.14 -9.56 -7.35
N ILE A 195 17.55 -8.73 -6.51
CA ILE A 195 16.79 -7.54 -6.95
C ILE A 195 17.69 -6.30 -6.89
N ALA A 196 17.97 -5.73 -8.04
CA ALA A 196 18.58 -4.40 -8.14
C ALA A 196 17.49 -3.36 -7.88
N LEU A 197 17.52 -2.69 -6.71
CA LEU A 197 16.52 -1.70 -6.35
C LEU A 197 16.46 -0.56 -7.38
N HIS A 198 15.25 -0.11 -7.71
CA HIS A 198 15.02 0.98 -8.66
C HIS A 198 15.42 2.34 -8.08
N GLU A 199 15.08 2.56 -6.82
CA GLU A 199 15.45 3.73 -6.04
C GLU A 199 16.03 3.26 -4.71
N ASP A 200 16.98 4.02 -4.14
CA ASP A 200 17.51 3.73 -2.81
C ASP A 200 16.46 4.09 -1.75
N PRO A 201 15.99 3.14 -0.91
CA PRO A 201 14.97 3.40 0.10
C PRO A 201 15.37 4.44 1.14
N TRP A 202 16.67 4.60 1.42
CA TRP A 202 17.15 5.66 2.31
C TRP A 202 16.98 7.03 1.66
N GLU A 203 17.38 7.18 0.40
CA GLU A 203 17.18 8.43 -0.34
C GLU A 203 15.69 8.77 -0.51
N MET A 204 14.83 7.75 -0.74
CA MET A 204 13.38 7.91 -0.73
C MET A 204 12.88 8.47 0.61
N ASN A 205 13.40 7.94 1.73
CA ASN A 205 13.07 8.40 3.08
C ASN A 205 13.51 9.86 3.28
N VAL A 206 14.76 10.19 2.97
CA VAL A 206 15.29 11.56 3.08
C VAL A 206 14.49 12.55 2.23
N LEU A 207 14.16 12.17 0.98
CA LEU A 207 13.38 13.01 0.08
C LEU A 207 11.95 13.23 0.60
N ALA A 208 11.32 12.20 1.13
CA ALA A 208 9.97 12.30 1.66
C ALA A 208 9.88 13.24 2.87
N THR A 209 10.88 13.24 3.76
CA THR A 209 10.92 14.14 4.93
C THR A 209 11.13 15.61 4.55
N ARG A 210 11.69 15.91 3.37
CA ARG A 210 11.93 17.28 2.89
C ARG A 210 10.72 17.95 2.26
N ARG A 211 9.59 17.27 2.11
CA ARG A 211 8.39 17.82 1.44
C ARG A 211 7.61 18.87 2.24
N GLY A 212 8.13 19.32 3.37
CA GLY A 212 7.69 20.51 4.10
C GLY A 212 6.46 20.34 5.01
N SER A 213 5.75 19.23 4.94
CA SER A 213 4.71 18.85 5.89
C SER A 213 4.97 17.42 6.36
N ALA A 214 4.81 17.18 7.66
CA ALA A 214 4.87 15.83 8.20
C ALA A 214 3.83 14.96 7.49
N HIS A 215 4.31 13.90 6.82
CA HIS A 215 3.41 12.93 6.20
C HIS A 215 2.87 11.99 7.28
N TYR A 216 1.56 11.74 7.23
CA TYR A 216 0.90 10.80 8.14
C TYR A 216 0.81 9.43 7.46
N PRO A 217 1.65 8.45 7.85
CA PRO A 217 1.65 7.14 7.21
C PRO A 217 0.33 6.40 7.43
N SER A 218 -0.15 5.72 6.40
CA SER A 218 -1.45 5.02 6.42
C SER A 218 -1.57 3.97 7.54
N MET A 219 -0.48 3.30 7.89
CA MET A 219 -0.47 2.33 8.99
C MET A 219 -0.60 3.01 10.36
N LEU A 220 -0.08 4.22 10.54
CA LEU A 220 -0.30 5.01 11.76
C LEU A 220 -1.79 5.36 11.89
N GLU A 221 -2.43 5.84 10.80
CA GLU A 221 -3.87 6.09 10.77
C GLU A 221 -4.69 4.84 11.14
N ASP A 222 -4.30 3.68 10.63
CA ASP A 222 -4.99 2.42 10.94
C ASP A 222 -4.84 2.05 12.41
N VAL A 223 -3.62 2.20 12.97
CA VAL A 223 -3.35 1.90 14.37
C VAL A 223 -4.13 2.83 15.31
N GLU A 224 -4.16 4.13 15.04
CA GLU A 224 -4.92 5.11 15.83
C GLU A 224 -6.43 4.85 15.78
N ALA A 225 -6.92 4.50 14.58
CA ALA A 225 -8.33 4.13 14.40
C ALA A 225 -8.65 2.68 14.84
N ARG A 226 -7.69 1.92 15.36
CA ARG A 226 -7.81 0.50 15.70
C ARG A 226 -8.37 -0.36 14.56
N ARG A 227 -7.96 -0.05 13.34
CA ARG A 227 -8.27 -0.86 12.16
C ARG A 227 -7.15 -1.86 11.90
N PRO A 228 -7.45 -3.04 11.32
CA PRO A 228 -6.43 -3.96 10.83
C PRO A 228 -5.50 -3.24 9.84
N THR A 229 -4.19 -3.48 9.99
CA THR A 229 -3.16 -2.86 9.17
C THR A 229 -2.76 -3.77 8.00
N GLU A 230 -1.99 -3.23 7.06
CA GLU A 230 -1.39 -4.00 5.96
C GLU A 230 -0.04 -4.63 6.34
N ILE A 231 0.23 -4.81 7.64
CA ILE A 231 1.53 -5.29 8.15
C ILE A 231 1.96 -6.62 7.53
N ASP A 232 1.01 -7.52 7.21
CA ASP A 232 1.30 -8.85 6.68
C ASP A 232 1.86 -8.81 5.25
N LEU A 233 1.37 -7.92 4.38
CA LEU A 233 1.88 -7.75 3.02
C LEU A 233 3.05 -6.76 2.93
N ILE A 234 3.24 -5.89 3.91
CA ILE A 234 4.36 -4.95 3.97
C ILE A 234 5.53 -5.60 4.72
N THR A 235 5.67 -5.38 6.01
CA THR A 235 6.81 -5.90 6.80
C THR A 235 6.81 -7.43 6.86
N GLY A 236 5.62 -8.05 6.93
CA GLY A 236 5.49 -9.51 6.96
C GLY A 236 5.98 -10.19 5.69
N SER A 237 5.78 -9.59 4.51
CA SER A 237 6.32 -10.16 3.26
C SER A 237 7.85 -10.08 3.23
N LEU A 238 8.44 -8.95 3.66
CA LEU A 238 9.89 -8.81 3.77
C LEU A 238 10.49 -9.84 4.73
N VAL A 239 9.87 -10.05 5.90
CA VAL A 239 10.32 -11.05 6.88
C VAL A 239 10.22 -12.48 6.33
N ARG A 240 9.17 -12.80 5.58
CA ARG A 240 9.03 -14.11 4.92
C ARG A 240 10.10 -14.32 3.85
N GLU A 241 10.35 -13.34 2.99
CA GLU A 241 11.41 -13.42 1.98
C GLU A 241 12.80 -13.55 2.62
N ALA A 242 13.08 -12.77 3.66
CA ALA A 242 14.31 -12.89 4.44
C ALA A 242 14.50 -14.31 4.99
N GLY A 243 13.44 -14.90 5.56
CA GLY A 243 13.46 -16.28 6.06
C GLY A 243 13.73 -17.31 4.97
N ARG A 244 13.11 -17.16 3.78
CA ARG A 244 13.32 -18.02 2.60
C ARG A 244 14.76 -17.96 2.10
N LEU A 245 15.39 -16.78 2.18
CA LEU A 245 16.74 -16.53 1.71
C LEU A 245 17.83 -16.73 2.79
N GLY A 246 17.43 -17.00 4.04
CA GLY A 246 18.37 -17.16 5.15
C GLY A 246 19.03 -15.83 5.59
N VAL A 247 18.42 -14.70 5.30
CA VAL A 247 18.93 -13.35 5.68
C VAL A 247 18.35 -12.95 7.04
N PRO A 248 19.16 -12.63 8.03
CA PRO A 248 18.66 -12.17 9.33
C PRO A 248 18.11 -10.74 9.23
N VAL A 249 16.86 -10.56 9.71
CA VAL A 249 16.18 -9.26 9.82
C VAL A 249 15.54 -9.09 11.19
N PRO A 250 16.34 -9.02 12.27
CA PRO A 250 15.83 -8.98 13.63
C PRO A 250 14.98 -7.75 13.91
N LEU A 251 15.32 -6.57 13.37
CA LEU A 251 14.58 -5.34 13.59
C LEU A 251 13.19 -5.40 12.91
N HIS A 252 13.12 -5.76 11.63
CA HIS A 252 11.83 -5.94 10.95
C HIS A 252 10.97 -7.02 11.59
N THR A 253 11.59 -8.11 12.06
CA THR A 253 10.87 -9.17 12.78
C THR A 253 10.27 -8.66 14.10
N ALA A 254 11.01 -7.83 14.83
CA ALA A 254 10.52 -7.22 16.07
C ALA A 254 9.33 -6.27 15.76
N LEU A 255 9.46 -5.37 14.78
CA LEU A 255 8.39 -4.46 14.39
C LEU A 255 7.13 -5.20 13.94
N TYR A 256 7.29 -6.22 13.10
CA TYR A 256 6.18 -7.07 12.65
C TYR A 256 5.42 -7.68 13.82
N ARG A 257 6.14 -8.32 14.76
CA ARG A 257 5.55 -8.95 15.94
C ARG A 257 4.86 -7.94 16.85
N LEU A 258 5.43 -6.76 17.05
CA LEU A 258 4.86 -5.70 17.88
C LEU A 258 3.54 -5.17 17.31
N ILE A 259 3.46 -4.91 16.00
CA ILE A 259 2.20 -4.50 15.34
C ILE A 259 1.16 -5.61 15.45
N ARG A 260 1.51 -6.86 15.16
CA ARG A 260 0.60 -8.02 15.31
C ARG A 260 0.09 -8.17 16.74
N ALA A 261 0.95 -7.98 17.74
CA ALA A 261 0.54 -8.02 19.15
C ALA A 261 -0.42 -6.87 19.49
N LYS A 262 -0.16 -5.67 18.95
CA LYS A 262 -1.03 -4.49 19.12
C LYS A 262 -2.42 -4.73 18.53
N GLU A 263 -2.51 -5.30 17.32
CA GLU A 263 -3.78 -5.69 16.70
C GLU A 263 -4.52 -6.77 17.48
N ALA A 264 -3.81 -7.78 18.01
CA ALA A 264 -4.41 -8.83 18.82
C ALA A 264 -5.02 -8.26 20.12
N ALA A 265 -4.36 -7.27 20.73
CA ALA A 265 -4.87 -6.63 21.94
C ALA A 265 -6.19 -5.90 21.72
N TRP A 266 -6.42 -5.32 20.52
CA TRP A 266 -7.69 -4.65 20.22
C TRP A 266 -8.89 -5.60 20.20
N LYS A 267 -8.68 -6.82 19.67
CA LYS A 267 -9.72 -7.87 19.64
C LYS A 267 -10.18 -8.29 21.03
N GLN A 268 -9.25 -8.20 22.01
CA GLN A 268 -9.54 -8.56 23.41
C GLN A 268 -10.19 -7.43 24.20
N SER A 269 -9.92 -6.15 23.84
CA SER A 269 -10.36 -4.99 24.61
C SER A 269 -11.79 -4.52 24.28
N GLY A 270 -12.43 -5.05 23.23
CA GLY A 270 -13.71 -4.53 22.72
C GLY A 270 -13.59 -3.10 22.16
N PRO A 271 -14.67 -2.50 21.66
CA PRO A 271 -14.68 -1.10 21.26
C PRO A 271 -14.32 -0.21 22.46
N ARG A 272 -13.38 0.72 22.27
CA ARG A 272 -13.03 1.70 23.30
C ARG A 272 -14.29 2.46 23.69
N ALA A 273 -14.62 2.47 24.98
CA ALA A 273 -15.65 3.38 25.47
C ALA A 273 -15.27 4.82 25.04
N PRO A 274 -16.23 5.65 24.61
CA PRO A 274 -15.95 7.03 24.26
C PRO A 274 -15.23 7.68 25.44
N ASP A 275 -14.17 8.43 25.14
CA ASP A 275 -13.38 9.15 26.13
C ASP A 275 -14.31 10.18 26.80
N VAL A 276 -14.81 9.85 27.98
CA VAL A 276 -15.59 10.76 28.76
C VAL A 276 -14.59 11.72 29.41
N GLY A 277 -14.50 12.93 28.84
CA GLY A 277 -13.66 13.98 29.39
C GLY A 277 -13.93 14.17 30.90
N PRO A 278 -13.02 14.81 31.64
CA PRO A 278 -13.13 14.95 33.09
C PRO A 278 -14.44 15.62 33.59
N ASP A 279 -15.21 16.19 32.68
CA ASP A 279 -16.49 16.87 32.96
C ASP A 279 -17.72 16.00 32.65
N GLY A 280 -17.59 14.72 32.32
CA GLY A 280 -18.73 13.82 32.11
C GLY A 280 -19.62 14.16 30.90
N ARG A 281 -19.16 15.01 29.95
CA ARG A 281 -19.90 15.36 28.74
C ARG A 281 -19.35 14.54 27.54
N ILE A 282 -20.28 13.92 26.82
CA ILE A 282 -20.04 13.23 25.53
C ILE A 282 -19.82 14.27 24.46
#